data_d738eae96c31a0acde9f817ac6578d0c
#
_entry.id   d738eae96c31a0acde9f817ac6578d0c
#
_cell.length_a   1.000
_cell.length_b   1.000
_cell.length_c   1.000
_cell.angle_alpha   90.00
_cell.angle_beta   90.00
_cell.angle_gamma   90.00
#
_symmetry.space_group_name_H-M   'P 1'
#
loop_
_entity.id
_entity.type
_entity.pdbx_description
1 polymer ?
#
loop_
_entity_poly.entity_id
_entity_poly.type
_entity_poly.pdbx_seq_one_letter_code
_entity_poly.pdbx_strand_id
1 'polypeptide(L)'
;QNSNNSVRVSNDFLEAVENDGKWDLIQRINGKVCETVEARSLWDKISHAAWACADPGLQYDTTINEWHTCPKGGRIDASNPCSEYMFLDDTACNLASMNLMKFRHENGDFDIDNFEHATRLWTITLEIAVMMAQFPSKEIAIRSYDYRTLGLGYANIGGLLMAAGYSYDS
;
A
#
# COMPACT_ATOMS: atom_id res chain seq x y z
N GLN A 1 4.90 -16.06 13.75
CA GLN A 1 3.84 -15.16 13.36
C GLN A 1 3.11 -15.71 12.12
N ASN A 2 1.78 -15.77 12.15
CA ASN A 2 0.98 -16.45 11.13
C ASN A 2 0.05 -15.49 10.34
N SER A 3 0.13 -14.19 10.60
CA SER A 3 -0.64 -13.17 9.90
C SER A 3 0.09 -11.84 9.90
N ASN A 4 -0.20 -11.02 8.91
CA ASN A 4 0.20 -9.61 8.89
C ASN A 4 -0.91 -8.78 9.53
N ASN A 5 -0.52 -7.96 10.51
CA ASN A 5 -1.45 -7.08 11.20
C ASN A 5 -1.00 -5.63 11.05
N SER A 6 -1.95 -4.72 10.94
CA SER A 6 -1.71 -3.28 10.93
C SER A 6 -2.65 -2.58 11.91
N VAL A 7 -2.13 -1.54 12.52
CA VAL A 7 -2.91 -0.63 13.36
C VAL A 7 -3.16 0.64 12.55
N ARG A 8 -4.42 1.06 12.49
CA ARG A 8 -4.79 2.36 11.89
C ARG A 8 -4.97 3.38 13.00
N VAL A 9 -4.29 4.51 12.86
CA VAL A 9 -4.33 5.62 13.80
C VAL A 9 -4.88 6.88 13.12
N SER A 10 -5.74 7.61 13.82
CA SER A 10 -6.22 8.93 13.38
C SER A 10 -5.30 10.04 13.86
N ASN A 11 -5.45 11.23 13.27
CA ASN A 11 -4.76 12.44 13.79
C ASN A 11 -5.11 12.71 15.24
N ASP A 12 -6.38 12.53 15.65
CA ASP A 12 -6.81 12.73 17.05
C ASP A 12 -6.04 11.83 18.02
N PHE A 13 -5.78 10.57 17.63
CA PHE A 13 -4.95 9.68 18.44
C PHE A 13 -3.50 10.17 18.54
N LEU A 14 -2.91 10.63 17.42
CA LEU A 14 -1.55 11.15 17.40
C LEU A 14 -1.42 12.43 18.24
N GLU A 15 -2.40 13.32 18.18
CA GLU A 15 -2.47 14.51 19.03
C GLU A 15 -2.58 14.13 20.52
N ALA A 16 -3.37 13.11 20.85
CA ALA A 16 -3.43 12.59 22.22
C ALA A 16 -2.07 12.01 22.66
N VAL A 17 -1.35 11.34 21.77
CA VAL A 17 0.01 10.86 22.05
C VAL A 17 0.98 12.02 22.30
N GLU A 18 0.97 13.05 21.46
CA GLU A 18 1.86 14.22 21.59
C GLU A 18 1.62 15.02 22.88
N ASN A 19 0.37 15.11 23.28
CA ASN A 19 -0.05 15.87 24.47
C ASN A 19 -0.13 15.02 25.75
N ASP A 20 0.41 13.80 25.74
CA ASP A 20 0.31 12.84 26.86
C ASP A 20 -1.14 12.67 27.39
N GLY A 21 -2.09 12.69 26.46
CA GLY A 21 -3.51 12.61 26.72
C GLY A 21 -4.02 11.16 26.85
N LYS A 22 -5.32 11.06 27.12
CA LYS A 22 -6.03 9.78 27.21
C LYS A 22 -6.67 9.41 25.90
N TRP A 23 -6.85 8.11 25.68
CA TRP A 23 -7.51 7.56 24.52
C TRP A 23 -8.58 6.55 24.91
N ASP A 24 -9.78 6.73 24.38
CA ASP A 24 -10.91 5.85 24.65
C ASP A 24 -10.97 4.71 23.65
N LEU A 25 -11.01 3.49 24.13
CA LEU A 25 -11.29 2.29 23.35
C LEU A 25 -12.80 2.10 23.24
N ILE A 26 -13.30 2.12 22.00
CA ILE A 26 -14.73 2.13 21.72
C ILE A 26 -15.20 0.75 21.27
N GLN A 27 -16.27 0.27 21.87
CA GLN A 27 -16.94 -0.97 21.45
C GLN A 27 -17.63 -0.78 20.10
N ARG A 28 -17.34 -1.62 19.12
CA ARG A 28 -17.95 -1.54 17.79
C ARG A 28 -19.46 -1.79 17.78
N ILE A 29 -19.94 -2.64 18.69
CA ILE A 29 -21.36 -3.07 18.74
C ILE A 29 -22.30 -1.93 19.17
N ASN A 30 -21.89 -1.06 20.09
CA ASN A 30 -22.77 -0.09 20.71
C ASN A 30 -22.20 1.33 20.81
N GLY A 31 -20.98 1.55 20.34
CA GLY A 31 -20.31 2.85 20.37
C GLY A 31 -19.93 3.36 21.78
N LYS A 32 -19.98 2.52 22.81
CA LYS A 32 -19.64 2.91 24.17
C LYS A 32 -18.17 2.73 24.45
N VAL A 33 -17.62 3.59 25.31
CA VAL A 33 -16.27 3.42 25.84
C VAL A 33 -16.22 2.14 26.68
N CYS A 34 -15.29 1.26 26.39
CA CYS A 34 -15.03 0.07 27.18
C CYS A 34 -13.84 0.24 28.14
N GLU A 35 -12.87 1.05 27.74
CA GLU A 35 -11.68 1.34 28.51
C GLU A 35 -11.10 2.68 28.06
N THR A 36 -10.46 3.40 28.97
CA THR A 36 -9.68 4.60 28.67
C THR A 36 -8.23 4.34 29.07
N VAL A 37 -7.31 4.52 28.12
CA VAL A 37 -5.88 4.26 28.29
C VAL A 37 -5.05 5.53 28.09
N GLU A 38 -3.82 5.55 28.59
CA GLU A 38 -2.89 6.61 28.24
C GLU A 38 -2.40 6.41 26.79
N ALA A 39 -2.63 7.41 25.93
CA ALA A 39 -2.33 7.33 24.51
C ALA A 39 -0.83 7.02 24.26
N ARG A 40 0.07 7.66 25.02
CA ARG A 40 1.51 7.42 24.96
C ARG A 40 1.87 5.97 25.28
N SER A 41 1.27 5.39 26.32
CA SER A 41 1.52 4.00 26.69
C SER A 41 1.09 3.02 25.58
N LEU A 42 -0.02 3.30 24.90
CA LEU A 42 -0.45 2.49 23.75
C LEU A 42 0.50 2.63 22.58
N TRP A 43 0.94 3.85 22.27
CA TRP A 43 1.92 4.13 21.23
C TRP A 43 3.26 3.42 21.46
N ASP A 44 3.76 3.44 22.70
CA ASP A 44 5.00 2.75 23.09
C ASP A 44 4.89 1.23 22.92
N LYS A 45 3.72 0.64 23.21
CA LYS A 45 3.46 -0.79 22.96
C LYS A 45 3.50 -1.12 21.46
N ILE A 46 2.87 -0.28 20.61
CA ILE A 46 2.88 -0.44 19.15
C ILE A 46 4.31 -0.36 18.64
N SER A 47 5.06 0.66 19.04
CA SER A 47 6.45 0.89 18.64
C SER A 47 7.37 -0.24 19.08
N HIS A 48 7.21 -0.70 20.31
CA HIS A 48 8.00 -1.83 20.82
C HIS A 48 7.71 -3.13 20.07
N ALA A 49 6.43 -3.43 19.79
CA ALA A 49 6.06 -4.62 19.01
C ALA A 49 6.64 -4.57 17.58
N ALA A 50 6.52 -3.43 16.92
CA ALA A 50 7.07 -3.23 15.58
C ALA A 50 8.61 -3.41 15.56
N TRP A 51 9.31 -2.90 16.57
CA TRP A 51 10.75 -3.11 16.71
C TRP A 51 11.09 -4.58 16.97
N ALA A 52 10.35 -5.26 17.83
CA ALA A 52 10.67 -6.62 18.29
C ALA A 52 10.39 -7.70 17.23
N CYS A 53 9.35 -7.52 16.41
CA CYS A 53 8.90 -8.56 15.47
C CYS A 53 8.44 -8.03 14.10
N ALA A 54 8.71 -6.78 13.77
CA ALA A 54 8.29 -6.10 12.53
C ALA A 54 6.77 -6.00 12.33
N ASP A 55 5.99 -6.23 13.39
CA ASP A 55 4.53 -6.11 13.41
C ASP A 55 4.08 -5.38 14.69
N PRO A 56 2.99 -4.64 14.65
CA PRO A 56 2.12 -4.35 13.52
C PRO A 56 2.71 -3.34 12.53
N GLY A 57 2.20 -3.34 11.29
CA GLY A 57 2.32 -2.19 10.39
C GLY A 57 1.51 -1.00 10.94
N LEU A 58 1.87 0.21 10.56
CA LEU A 58 1.19 1.44 10.99
C LEU A 58 0.57 2.15 9.78
N GLN A 59 -0.70 2.52 9.89
CA GLN A 59 -1.44 3.22 8.85
C GLN A 59 -2.06 4.49 9.41
N TYR A 60 -1.87 5.61 8.74
CA TYR A 60 -2.35 6.92 9.13
C TYR A 60 -3.72 7.20 8.49
N ASP A 61 -4.78 6.81 9.18
CA ASP A 61 -6.15 6.77 8.68
C ASP A 61 -6.63 8.11 8.10
N THR A 62 -6.42 9.20 8.81
CA THR A 62 -6.84 10.54 8.38
C THR A 62 -6.14 10.93 7.10
N THR A 63 -4.80 10.88 7.07
CA THR A 63 -3.98 11.23 5.91
C THR A 63 -4.30 10.36 4.70
N ILE A 64 -4.45 9.05 4.88
CA ILE A 64 -4.81 8.12 3.80
C ILE A 64 -6.12 8.54 3.13
N ASN A 65 -7.14 8.88 3.91
CA ASN A 65 -8.44 9.26 3.38
C ASN A 65 -8.47 10.70 2.83
N GLU A 66 -7.63 11.61 3.32
CA GLU A 66 -7.43 12.94 2.72
C GLU A 66 -6.82 12.85 1.31
N TRP A 67 -5.91 11.90 1.11
CA TRP A 67 -5.26 11.67 -0.19
C TRP A 67 -6.00 10.70 -1.10
N HIS A 68 -7.16 10.23 -0.67
CA HIS A 68 -7.95 9.28 -1.44
C HIS A 68 -8.39 9.85 -2.79
N THR A 69 -8.00 9.20 -3.89
CA THR A 69 -8.25 9.68 -5.26
C THR A 69 -9.67 9.42 -5.76
N CYS A 70 -10.44 8.56 -5.07
CA CYS A 70 -11.80 8.19 -5.45
C CYS A 70 -12.78 8.22 -4.25
N PRO A 71 -12.92 9.37 -3.53
CA PRO A 71 -13.69 9.43 -2.28
C PRO A 71 -15.19 9.16 -2.45
N LYS A 72 -15.73 9.34 -3.66
CA LYS A 72 -17.13 9.01 -3.97
C LYS A 72 -17.41 7.51 -3.99
N GLY A 73 -16.40 6.69 -4.18
CA GLY A 73 -16.51 5.23 -4.20
C GLY A 73 -16.64 4.59 -2.81
N GLY A 74 -16.29 5.34 -1.77
CA GLY A 74 -16.28 4.89 -0.37
C GLY A 74 -15.05 5.38 0.36
N ARG A 75 -14.83 4.85 1.56
CA ARG A 75 -13.68 5.12 2.41
C ARG A 75 -12.61 4.05 2.23
N ILE A 76 -11.36 4.39 2.45
CA ILE A 76 -10.25 3.42 2.54
C ILE A 76 -10.18 2.95 4.00
N ASP A 77 -10.53 1.68 4.24
CA ASP A 77 -10.56 1.09 5.58
C ASP A 77 -9.40 0.13 5.85
N ALA A 78 -8.76 -0.37 4.81
CA ALA A 78 -7.65 -1.32 4.89
C ALA A 78 -6.67 -1.18 3.72
N SER A 79 -5.64 -2.00 3.72
CA SER A 79 -4.68 -2.13 2.63
C SER A 79 -4.24 -3.60 2.48
N ASN A 80 -3.41 -3.87 1.47
CA ASN A 80 -2.62 -5.09 1.43
C ASN A 80 -1.53 -5.09 2.54
N PRO A 81 -0.87 -6.22 2.81
CA PRO A 81 0.08 -6.34 3.92
C PRO A 81 1.24 -5.33 3.89
N CYS A 82 1.78 -5.04 2.71
CA CYS A 82 2.90 -4.09 2.56
C CYS A 82 2.46 -2.63 2.52
N SER A 83 1.15 -2.36 2.53
CA SER A 83 0.53 -1.03 2.55
C SER A 83 0.76 -0.16 1.31
N GLU A 84 1.21 -0.73 0.19
CA GLU A 84 1.32 0.01 -1.06
C GLU A 84 -0.01 0.20 -1.78
N TYR A 85 -1.03 -0.64 -1.47
CA TYR A 85 -2.35 -0.55 -2.06
C TYR A 85 -3.37 -0.01 -1.07
N MET A 86 -3.50 1.31 -1.02
CA MET A 86 -4.46 2.05 -0.21
C MET A 86 -5.65 2.42 -1.08
N PHE A 87 -6.67 1.56 -1.14
CA PHE A 87 -7.84 1.77 -1.95
C PHE A 87 -9.10 1.16 -1.31
N LEU A 88 -10.19 1.14 -2.07
CA LEU A 88 -11.49 0.66 -1.61
C LEU A 88 -11.47 -0.83 -1.27
N ASP A 89 -12.25 -1.22 -0.27
CA ASP A 89 -12.51 -2.62 0.05
C ASP A 89 -13.10 -3.36 -1.15
N ASP A 90 -12.92 -4.68 -1.18
CA ASP A 90 -13.39 -5.57 -2.24
C ASP A 90 -12.80 -5.26 -3.64
N THR A 91 -11.69 -4.56 -3.71
CA THR A 91 -10.92 -4.35 -4.93
C THR A 91 -9.68 -5.24 -4.96
N ALA A 92 -9.14 -5.46 -6.15
CA ALA A 92 -7.90 -6.20 -6.34
C ALA A 92 -6.88 -5.36 -7.11
N CYS A 93 -5.61 -5.57 -6.85
CA CYS A 93 -4.52 -4.98 -7.62
C CYS A 93 -3.75 -6.07 -8.36
N ASN A 94 -3.77 -6.00 -9.69
CA ASN A 94 -2.98 -6.88 -10.54
C ASN A 94 -1.59 -6.29 -10.77
N LEU A 95 -0.53 -7.08 -10.58
CA LEU A 95 0.83 -6.57 -10.46
C LEU A 95 1.77 -7.10 -11.55
N ALA A 96 2.62 -6.21 -12.06
CA ALA A 96 3.81 -6.55 -12.83
C ALA A 96 4.95 -5.58 -12.53
N SER A 97 6.19 -6.03 -12.68
CA SER A 97 7.38 -5.19 -12.53
C SER A 97 8.35 -5.44 -13.66
N MET A 98 8.80 -4.36 -14.30
CA MET A 98 9.74 -4.42 -15.41
C MET A 98 11.18 -4.39 -14.88
N ASN A 99 11.99 -5.35 -15.29
CA ASN A 99 13.40 -5.39 -14.94
C ASN A 99 14.19 -4.41 -15.82
N LEU A 100 14.56 -3.25 -15.28
CA LEU A 100 15.27 -2.20 -16.02
C LEU A 100 16.60 -2.65 -16.62
N MET A 101 17.28 -3.63 -16.00
CA MET A 101 18.52 -4.17 -16.53
C MET A 101 18.37 -4.85 -17.90
N LYS A 102 17.15 -5.25 -18.27
CA LYS A 102 16.87 -5.86 -19.58
C LYS A 102 16.70 -4.85 -20.71
N PHE A 103 16.64 -3.57 -20.38
CA PHE A 103 16.56 -2.46 -21.34
C PHE A 103 17.87 -1.67 -21.43
N ARG A 104 18.99 -2.30 -21.10
CA ARG A 104 20.32 -1.72 -21.25
C ARG A 104 21.03 -2.38 -22.44
N HIS A 105 21.46 -1.56 -23.40
CA HIS A 105 22.30 -1.98 -24.52
C HIS A 105 23.73 -2.33 -24.08
N GLU A 106 24.47 -3.05 -24.92
CA GLU A 106 25.88 -3.41 -24.66
C GLU A 106 26.80 -2.17 -24.55
N ASN A 107 26.47 -1.09 -25.27
CA ASN A 107 27.18 0.19 -25.20
C ASN A 107 26.88 0.99 -23.91
N GLY A 108 25.95 0.53 -23.11
CA GLY A 108 25.58 1.17 -21.83
C GLY A 108 24.33 2.05 -21.87
N ASP A 109 23.82 2.40 -23.04
CA ASP A 109 22.63 3.21 -23.20
C ASP A 109 21.37 2.47 -22.77
N PHE A 110 20.36 3.23 -22.32
CA PHE A 110 19.06 2.67 -21.98
C PHE A 110 18.15 2.62 -23.20
N ASP A 111 17.54 1.48 -23.45
CA ASP A 111 16.63 1.22 -24.56
C ASP A 111 15.23 1.75 -24.27
N ILE A 112 15.04 3.04 -24.55
CA ILE A 112 13.77 3.74 -24.29
C ILE A 112 12.64 3.16 -25.13
N ASP A 113 12.88 2.89 -26.42
CA ASP A 113 11.83 2.44 -27.34
C ASP A 113 11.26 1.08 -26.94
N ASN A 114 12.10 0.12 -26.59
CA ASN A 114 11.65 -1.18 -26.11
C ASN A 114 11.04 -1.09 -24.72
N PHE A 115 11.52 -0.19 -23.84
CA PHE A 115 10.91 0.06 -22.54
C PHE A 115 9.50 0.63 -22.69
N GLU A 116 9.28 1.63 -23.54
CA GLU A 116 7.94 2.16 -23.82
C GLU A 116 7.03 1.10 -24.43
N HIS A 117 7.54 0.33 -25.40
CA HIS A 117 6.77 -0.75 -26.02
C HIS A 117 6.36 -1.81 -24.99
N ALA A 118 7.29 -2.27 -24.15
CA ALA A 118 7.02 -3.21 -23.09
C ALA A 118 6.00 -2.67 -22.05
N THR A 119 6.11 -1.39 -21.70
CA THR A 119 5.15 -0.72 -20.81
C THR A 119 3.73 -0.76 -21.36
N ARG A 120 3.55 -0.47 -22.66
CA ARG A 120 2.24 -0.57 -23.34
C ARG A 120 1.70 -2.00 -23.33
N LEU A 121 2.54 -2.97 -23.66
CA LEU A 121 2.14 -4.39 -23.67
C LEU A 121 1.74 -4.87 -22.29
N TRP A 122 2.52 -4.55 -21.25
CA TRP A 122 2.21 -4.94 -19.88
C TRP A 122 0.95 -4.26 -19.34
N THR A 123 0.70 -3.00 -19.69
CA THR A 123 -0.55 -2.33 -19.32
C THR A 123 -1.76 -3.06 -19.91
N ILE A 124 -1.70 -3.42 -21.20
CA ILE A 124 -2.77 -4.20 -21.86
C ILE A 124 -2.90 -5.59 -21.24
N THR A 125 -1.78 -6.26 -20.94
CA THR A 125 -1.79 -7.59 -20.33
C THR A 125 -2.42 -7.57 -18.95
N LEU A 126 -2.07 -6.58 -18.11
CA LEU A 126 -2.65 -6.41 -16.79
C LEU A 126 -4.17 -6.13 -16.86
N GLU A 127 -4.61 -5.27 -17.78
CA GLU A 127 -6.02 -4.98 -18.00
C GLU A 127 -6.81 -6.24 -18.39
N ILE A 128 -6.30 -7.03 -19.35
CA ILE A 128 -6.91 -8.28 -19.77
C ILE A 128 -6.95 -9.27 -18.60
N ALA A 129 -5.87 -9.38 -17.85
CA ALA A 129 -5.78 -10.31 -16.72
C ALA A 129 -6.80 -9.98 -15.62
N VAL A 130 -6.99 -8.69 -15.29
CA VAL A 130 -8.03 -8.28 -14.33
C VAL A 130 -9.44 -8.58 -14.87
N MET A 131 -9.71 -8.26 -16.14
CA MET A 131 -11.02 -8.51 -16.75
C MET A 131 -11.39 -9.98 -16.80
N MET A 132 -10.42 -10.87 -16.99
CA MET A 132 -10.61 -12.31 -17.14
C MET A 132 -10.40 -13.09 -15.84
N ALA A 133 -10.05 -12.44 -14.74
CA ALA A 133 -9.80 -13.07 -13.46
C ALA A 133 -11.09 -13.66 -12.86
N GLN A 134 -10.91 -14.71 -12.08
CA GLN A 134 -11.97 -15.27 -11.22
C GLN A 134 -11.74 -14.77 -9.80
N PHE A 135 -12.81 -14.31 -9.15
CA PHE A 135 -12.76 -13.76 -7.81
C PHE A 135 -13.56 -14.63 -6.82
N PRO A 136 -13.18 -14.62 -5.52
CA PRO A 136 -13.81 -15.49 -4.53
C PRO A 136 -15.22 -15.06 -4.13
N SER A 137 -15.61 -13.80 -4.37
CA SER A 137 -16.97 -13.31 -4.11
C SER A 137 -17.48 -12.43 -5.24
N LYS A 138 -18.81 -12.26 -5.28
CA LYS A 138 -19.48 -11.40 -6.26
C LYS A 138 -19.12 -9.92 -6.07
N GLU A 139 -18.99 -9.48 -4.84
CA GLU A 139 -18.64 -8.10 -4.48
C GLU A 139 -17.24 -7.75 -4.99
N ILE A 140 -16.27 -8.63 -4.77
CA ILE A 140 -14.90 -8.47 -5.28
C ILE A 140 -14.88 -8.47 -6.81
N ALA A 141 -15.66 -9.35 -7.45
CA ALA A 141 -15.74 -9.40 -8.91
C ALA A 141 -16.28 -8.09 -9.51
N ILE A 142 -17.36 -7.55 -8.94
CA ILE A 142 -17.98 -6.28 -9.38
C ILE A 142 -16.98 -5.13 -9.19
N ARG A 143 -16.44 -4.97 -8.00
CA ARG A 143 -15.53 -3.86 -7.70
C ARG A 143 -14.21 -3.93 -8.48
N SER A 144 -13.66 -5.12 -8.66
CA SER A 144 -12.46 -5.31 -9.47
C SER A 144 -12.71 -5.00 -10.95
N TYR A 145 -13.90 -5.29 -11.46
CA TYR A 145 -14.30 -4.92 -12.81
C TYR A 145 -14.48 -3.40 -12.95
N ASP A 146 -15.17 -2.77 -12.00
CA ASP A 146 -15.47 -1.33 -12.08
C ASP A 146 -14.22 -0.47 -11.94
N TYR A 147 -13.31 -0.81 -11.03
CA TYR A 147 -12.10 -0.03 -10.75
C TYR A 147 -10.86 -0.52 -11.49
N ARG A 148 -10.75 -1.80 -11.81
CA ARG A 148 -9.66 -2.44 -12.60
C ARG A 148 -8.26 -1.89 -12.29
N THR A 149 -7.86 -1.95 -11.03
CA THR A 149 -6.60 -1.39 -10.57
C THR A 149 -5.41 -2.18 -11.14
N LEU A 150 -4.49 -1.46 -11.79
CA LEU A 150 -3.28 -2.00 -12.40
C LEU A 150 -2.06 -1.49 -11.66
N GLY A 151 -1.22 -2.39 -11.16
CA GLY A 151 0.04 -2.09 -10.52
C GLY A 151 1.21 -2.42 -11.44
N LEU A 152 1.66 -1.47 -12.27
CA LEU A 152 2.84 -1.63 -13.11
C LEU A 152 4.01 -0.82 -12.56
N GLY A 153 5.04 -1.51 -12.10
CA GLY A 153 6.23 -0.92 -11.56
C GLY A 153 7.51 -1.32 -12.29
N TYR A 154 8.64 -1.09 -11.65
CA TYR A 154 9.94 -1.49 -12.14
C TYR A 154 10.82 -2.01 -11.00
N ALA A 155 11.87 -2.74 -11.38
CA ALA A 155 12.89 -3.27 -10.48
C ALA A 155 14.29 -3.01 -11.02
N ASN A 156 15.30 -3.08 -10.16
CA ASN A 156 16.72 -2.96 -10.49
C ASN A 156 17.22 -1.56 -10.90
N ILE A 157 16.57 -0.48 -10.46
CA ILE A 157 17.11 0.86 -10.72
C ILE A 157 18.49 1.04 -10.10
N GLY A 158 18.71 0.59 -8.86
CA GLY A 158 20.02 0.62 -8.23
C GLY A 158 21.06 -0.20 -9.00
N GLY A 159 20.68 -1.41 -9.46
CA GLY A 159 21.54 -2.24 -10.30
C GLY A 159 21.88 -1.60 -11.64
N LEU A 160 20.93 -0.92 -12.28
CA LEU A 160 21.14 -0.18 -13.52
C LEU A 160 22.14 0.97 -13.33
N LEU A 161 21.97 1.80 -12.27
CA LEU A 161 22.87 2.89 -11.95
C LEU A 161 24.28 2.39 -11.65
N MET A 162 24.40 1.35 -10.82
CA MET A 162 25.71 0.73 -10.52
C MET A 162 26.40 0.19 -11.78
N ALA A 163 25.67 -0.48 -12.66
CA ALA A 163 26.20 -0.99 -13.92
C ALA A 163 26.59 0.14 -14.90
N ALA A 164 25.97 1.30 -14.80
CA ALA A 164 26.28 2.50 -15.56
C ALA A 164 27.38 3.36 -14.93
N GLY A 165 27.81 3.04 -13.70
CA GLY A 165 28.84 3.79 -12.97
C GLY A 165 28.33 5.06 -12.30
N TYR A 166 27.04 5.18 -12.09
CA TYR A 166 26.41 6.32 -11.38
C TYR A 166 26.16 5.97 -9.91
N SER A 167 26.32 6.96 -9.03
CA SER A 167 25.85 6.84 -7.65
C SER A 167 24.31 6.98 -7.60
N TYR A 168 23.68 6.43 -6.55
CA TYR A 168 22.22 6.46 -6.43
C TYR A 168 21.66 7.89 -6.24
N ASP A 169 22.47 8.78 -5.75
CA ASP A 169 22.17 10.19 -5.46
C ASP A 169 22.71 11.19 -6.49
N SER A 170 23.15 10.70 -7.67
CA SER A 170 23.72 11.52 -8.75
C SER A 170 22.65 12.27 -9.55
#